data_7eafdfde2348d44e452e1cd45aadf045
#
_entry.id   7eafdfde2348d44e452e1cd45aadf045
#
_cell.length_a   1.000
_cell.length_b   1.000
_cell.length_c   1.000
_cell.angle_alpha   90.00
_cell.angle_beta   90.00
_cell.angle_gamma   90.00
#
_symmetry.space_group_name_H-M   'P 1'
#
loop_
_entity.id
_entity.type
_entity.pdbx_description
1 polymer ?
#
loop_
_entity_poly.entity_id
_entity_poly.type
_entity_poly.pdbx_seq_one_letter_code
_entity_poly.pdbx_strand_id
1 'polypeptide(L)'
;MSDTALTRSALLLLALAVAFVAAPAGDAGRPTSPRGLSLVVDWKAKVPIRRAPGSRTLAVASWKTPFGSVRRLQVVARRGNWFAVESDVLANGVVGWVPRTAPVRLRTVRYAVEADLSQRLLTLREDGRVVFRRRVSIGAQRSPTPTGSFHVTDQISGRKWRLGCCIVVLSGNQPRLPAGWSGGDRLAIHGRPSPREIFGGPTSAGCLHATEQTLRALARLPLGTPVVIHP
;
A
#
# COMPACT_ATOMS: atom_id res chain seq x y z
N MET A 1 -52.43 -73.26 -1.99
CA MET A 1 -51.25 -73.82 -2.60
C MET A 1 -50.98 -72.94 -3.81
N SER A 2 -50.29 -71.83 -3.64
CA SER A 2 -49.76 -71.06 -4.77
C SER A 2 -48.90 -69.98 -4.17
N ASP A 3 -47.61 -70.16 -4.28
CA ASP A 3 -46.60 -69.19 -3.89
C ASP A 3 -46.55 -68.04 -4.88
N THR A 4 -46.63 -66.80 -4.40
CA THR A 4 -46.41 -65.63 -5.19
C THR A 4 -45.11 -64.93 -4.68
N ALA A 5 -44.04 -65.08 -5.49
CA ALA A 5 -42.78 -64.46 -5.28
C ALA A 5 -42.82 -62.92 -5.59
N LEU A 6 -42.56 -62.11 -4.62
CA LEU A 6 -42.39 -60.67 -4.76
C LEU A 6 -40.95 -60.36 -5.19
N THR A 7 -40.77 -59.94 -6.43
CA THR A 7 -39.52 -59.38 -6.95
C THR A 7 -39.31 -57.96 -6.45
N ARG A 8 -38.30 -57.75 -5.60
CA ARG A 8 -37.81 -56.42 -5.19
C ARG A 8 -36.83 -55.89 -6.21
N SER A 9 -37.26 -54.93 -7.01
CA SER A 9 -36.37 -54.13 -7.86
C SER A 9 -35.58 -53.13 -7.00
N ALA A 10 -34.29 -53.36 -6.88
CA ALA A 10 -33.36 -52.40 -6.26
C ALA A 10 -32.98 -51.34 -7.28
N LEU A 11 -33.47 -50.10 -7.11
CA LEU A 11 -32.96 -48.93 -7.83
C LEU A 11 -31.60 -48.54 -7.22
N LEU A 12 -30.53 -48.77 -7.97
CA LEU A 12 -29.21 -48.17 -7.66
C LEU A 12 -29.23 -46.69 -8.06
N LEU A 13 -29.31 -45.82 -7.09
CA LEU A 13 -28.99 -44.39 -7.24
C LEU A 13 -27.48 -44.21 -7.30
N LEU A 14 -26.98 -43.98 -8.52
CA LEU A 14 -25.58 -43.60 -8.74
C LEU A 14 -25.42 -42.12 -8.37
N ALA A 15 -24.91 -41.83 -7.15
CA ALA A 15 -24.54 -40.49 -6.73
C ALA A 15 -23.22 -40.10 -7.41
N LEU A 16 -23.30 -39.26 -8.44
CA LEU A 16 -22.14 -38.64 -9.07
C LEU A 16 -21.55 -37.59 -8.08
N ALA A 17 -20.55 -37.97 -7.35
CA ALA A 17 -19.75 -37.03 -6.54
C ALA A 17 -18.89 -36.17 -7.49
N VAL A 18 -19.33 -34.95 -7.77
CA VAL A 18 -18.51 -33.93 -8.43
C VAL A 18 -17.52 -33.46 -7.41
N ALA A 19 -16.30 -33.98 -7.46
CA ALA A 19 -15.17 -33.48 -6.71
C ALA A 19 -14.80 -32.08 -7.25
N PHE A 20 -15.19 -31.04 -6.54
CA PHE A 20 -14.62 -29.71 -6.72
C PHE A 20 -13.14 -29.77 -6.30
N VAL A 21 -12.25 -29.94 -7.26
CA VAL A 21 -10.83 -29.70 -7.06
C VAL A 21 -10.69 -28.18 -6.92
N ALA A 22 -10.63 -27.69 -5.68
CA ALA A 22 -10.19 -26.34 -5.40
C ALA A 22 -8.75 -26.24 -5.92
N ALA A 23 -8.54 -25.51 -7.00
CA ALA A 23 -7.21 -25.14 -7.43
C ALA A 23 -6.53 -24.41 -6.25
N PRO A 24 -5.28 -24.77 -5.89
CA PRO A 24 -4.55 -24.01 -4.90
C PRO A 24 -4.52 -22.58 -5.40
N ALA A 25 -4.94 -21.61 -4.56
CA ALA A 25 -4.70 -20.21 -4.78
C ALA A 25 -3.18 -20.05 -4.84
N GLY A 26 -2.65 -20.15 -6.05
CA GLY A 26 -1.27 -19.85 -6.31
C GLY A 26 -1.03 -18.44 -5.79
N ASP A 27 -0.13 -18.34 -4.84
CA ASP A 27 0.52 -17.09 -4.47
C ASP A 27 1.14 -16.56 -5.78
N ALA A 28 0.32 -15.82 -6.54
CA ALA A 28 0.78 -15.12 -7.72
C ALA A 28 1.74 -14.08 -7.19
N GLY A 29 3.00 -14.47 -7.09
CA GLY A 29 4.11 -13.64 -6.68
C GLY A 29 3.93 -12.28 -7.34
N ARG A 30 3.56 -11.29 -6.54
CA ARG A 30 3.38 -9.90 -6.95
C ARG A 30 4.67 -9.55 -7.71
N PRO A 31 4.64 -9.24 -9.03
CA PRO A 31 5.86 -8.97 -9.74
C PRO A 31 6.53 -7.81 -9.03
N THR A 32 7.60 -8.09 -8.33
CA THR A 32 8.50 -7.09 -7.79
C THR A 32 9.20 -6.47 -8.98
N SER A 33 8.49 -5.56 -9.66
CA SER A 33 9.17 -4.73 -10.68
C SER A 33 10.29 -4.02 -9.94
N PRO A 34 11.55 -4.21 -10.33
CA PRO A 34 12.70 -3.57 -9.66
C PRO A 34 12.62 -2.04 -9.77
N ARG A 35 11.66 -1.52 -10.51
CA ARG A 35 11.40 -0.08 -10.72
C ARG A 35 9.93 0.22 -10.51
N GLY A 36 9.63 1.16 -9.61
CA GLY A 36 8.29 1.68 -9.44
C GLY A 36 7.83 2.47 -10.65
N LEU A 37 6.53 2.40 -10.95
CA LEU A 37 5.89 3.23 -11.97
C LEU A 37 4.89 4.15 -11.30
N SER A 38 4.93 5.44 -11.61
CA SER A 38 3.97 6.41 -11.12
C SER A 38 3.43 7.31 -12.24
N LEU A 39 2.19 7.75 -12.09
CA LEU A 39 1.60 8.82 -12.90
C LEU A 39 1.74 10.14 -12.14
N VAL A 40 2.31 11.12 -12.79
CA VAL A 40 2.34 12.50 -12.31
C VAL A 40 1.09 13.19 -12.82
N VAL A 41 0.26 13.71 -11.92
CA VAL A 41 -0.90 14.50 -12.31
C VAL A 41 -0.44 15.86 -12.86
N ASP A 42 -0.91 16.24 -14.03
CA ASP A 42 -0.50 17.49 -14.68
C ASP A 42 -1.00 18.72 -13.93
N TRP A 43 -0.33 19.84 -14.14
CA TRP A 43 -0.60 21.08 -13.44
C TRP A 43 -2.05 21.52 -13.60
N LYS A 44 -2.69 21.86 -12.47
CA LYS A 44 -4.11 22.26 -12.35
C LYS A 44 -5.11 21.19 -12.81
N ALA A 45 -4.66 20.00 -13.21
CA ALA A 45 -5.56 18.93 -13.62
C ALA A 45 -6.31 18.30 -12.45
N LYS A 46 -7.47 17.74 -12.77
CA LYS A 46 -8.26 16.84 -11.92
C LYS A 46 -8.46 15.54 -12.69
N VAL A 47 -8.00 14.44 -12.13
CA VAL A 47 -8.02 13.12 -12.76
C VAL A 47 -9.05 12.23 -12.06
N PRO A 48 -10.17 11.89 -12.74
CA PRO A 48 -11.11 10.90 -12.21
C PRO A 48 -10.46 9.51 -12.13
N ILE A 49 -10.50 8.92 -10.97
CA ILE A 49 -10.10 7.53 -10.73
C ILE A 49 -11.37 6.69 -10.69
N ARG A 50 -11.48 5.69 -11.56
CA ARG A 50 -12.68 4.88 -11.76
C ARG A 50 -12.58 3.54 -11.04
N ARG A 51 -13.72 2.93 -10.72
CA ARG A 51 -13.79 1.59 -10.10
C ARG A 51 -13.25 0.49 -11.03
N ALA A 52 -13.54 0.60 -12.33
CA ALA A 52 -13.06 -0.26 -13.41
C ALA A 52 -12.98 0.57 -14.69
N PRO A 53 -12.30 0.09 -15.75
CA PRO A 53 -12.34 0.71 -17.07
C PRO A 53 -13.78 1.00 -17.53
N GLY A 54 -14.06 2.25 -17.91
CA GLY A 54 -15.39 2.67 -18.36
C GLY A 54 -16.46 2.85 -17.27
N SER A 55 -16.20 2.51 -16.01
CA SER A 55 -17.19 2.54 -14.94
C SER A 55 -17.25 3.90 -14.19
N ARG A 56 -18.07 3.96 -13.12
CA ARG A 56 -18.22 5.16 -12.28
C ARG A 56 -16.91 5.60 -11.62
N THR A 57 -16.82 6.89 -11.35
CA THR A 57 -15.71 7.49 -10.60
C THR A 57 -15.77 7.09 -9.13
N LEU A 58 -14.65 6.64 -8.57
CA LEU A 58 -14.45 6.39 -7.14
C LEU A 58 -13.99 7.65 -6.42
N ALA A 59 -13.02 8.35 -7.00
CA ALA A 59 -12.39 9.54 -6.44
C ALA A 59 -11.87 10.45 -7.56
N VAL A 60 -11.55 11.69 -7.21
CA VAL A 60 -10.90 12.63 -8.12
C VAL A 60 -9.56 13.04 -7.52
N ALA A 61 -8.48 12.75 -8.23
CA ALA A 61 -7.13 13.16 -7.87
C ALA A 61 -6.84 14.56 -8.41
N SER A 62 -6.79 15.56 -7.56
CA SER A 62 -6.30 16.89 -7.94
C SER A 62 -4.78 16.87 -8.10
N TRP A 63 -4.21 17.83 -8.81
CA TRP A 63 -2.78 17.90 -9.12
C TRP A 63 -1.85 18.06 -7.90
N LYS A 64 -2.37 18.57 -6.77
CA LYS A 64 -1.65 18.69 -5.51
C LYS A 64 -2.20 17.76 -4.43
N THR A 65 -1.30 17.27 -3.59
CA THR A 65 -1.63 16.64 -2.32
C THR A 65 -2.07 17.69 -1.28
N PRO A 66 -2.66 17.31 -0.14
CA PRO A 66 -2.95 18.23 0.97
C PRO A 66 -1.71 18.94 1.52
N PHE A 67 -0.51 18.36 1.35
CA PHE A 67 0.76 18.94 1.81
C PHE A 67 1.47 19.78 0.75
N GLY A 68 0.86 19.94 -0.44
CA GLY A 68 1.31 20.87 -1.48
C GLY A 68 2.21 20.26 -2.55
N SER A 69 2.61 19.00 -2.45
CA SER A 69 3.41 18.34 -3.48
C SER A 69 2.60 18.02 -4.73
N VAL A 70 3.27 17.88 -5.88
CA VAL A 70 2.63 17.38 -7.11
C VAL A 70 2.25 15.92 -6.91
N ARG A 71 0.94 15.63 -7.05
CA ARG A 71 0.42 14.30 -6.77
C ARG A 71 0.97 13.24 -7.71
N ARG A 72 1.28 12.10 -7.12
CA ARG A 72 1.67 10.86 -7.80
C ARG A 72 0.61 9.80 -7.55
N LEU A 73 0.31 9.00 -8.57
CA LEU A 73 -0.52 7.81 -8.45
C LEU A 73 0.38 6.61 -8.74
N GLN A 74 0.42 5.64 -7.84
CA GLN A 74 1.26 4.44 -8.01
C GLN A 74 0.61 3.51 -9.02
N VAL A 75 1.31 3.19 -10.12
CA VAL A 75 0.84 2.21 -11.10
C VAL A 75 1.14 0.81 -10.59
N VAL A 76 0.10 0.01 -10.40
CA VAL A 76 0.20 -1.39 -9.93
C VAL A 76 -0.05 -2.40 -11.05
N ALA A 77 -0.79 -2.02 -12.10
CA ALA A 77 -1.01 -2.84 -13.28
C ALA A 77 -1.37 -2.00 -14.51
N ARG A 78 -1.40 -2.64 -15.68
CA ARG A 78 -1.88 -2.05 -16.94
C ARG A 78 -2.84 -3.01 -17.62
N ARG A 79 -3.91 -2.46 -18.22
CA ARG A 79 -4.85 -3.23 -19.01
C ARG A 79 -5.32 -2.39 -20.20
N GLY A 80 -4.86 -2.72 -21.40
CA GLY A 80 -5.14 -1.93 -22.61
C GLY A 80 -4.78 -0.46 -22.41
N ASN A 81 -5.75 0.42 -22.63
CA ASN A 81 -5.58 1.87 -22.47
C ASN A 81 -5.84 2.39 -21.04
N TRP A 82 -5.63 1.56 -20.02
CA TRP A 82 -5.87 1.90 -18.62
C TRP A 82 -4.69 1.55 -17.72
N PHE A 83 -4.48 2.41 -16.73
CA PHE A 83 -3.58 2.15 -15.62
C PHE A 83 -4.40 1.81 -14.38
N ALA A 84 -4.08 0.68 -13.74
CA ALA A 84 -4.54 0.39 -12.39
C ALA A 84 -3.63 1.14 -11.41
N VAL A 85 -4.21 1.91 -10.50
CA VAL A 85 -3.45 2.79 -9.60
C VAL A 85 -3.90 2.66 -8.15
N GLU A 86 -2.95 2.80 -7.22
CA GLU A 86 -3.17 3.14 -5.83
C GLU A 86 -2.87 4.64 -5.63
N SER A 87 -3.57 5.30 -4.70
CA SER A 87 -3.47 6.73 -4.48
C SER A 87 -3.84 7.12 -3.05
N ASP A 88 -3.32 8.26 -2.60
CA ASP A 88 -3.66 8.90 -1.33
C ASP A 88 -5.12 9.41 -1.24
N VAL A 89 -5.87 9.41 -2.32
CA VAL A 89 -7.31 9.73 -2.35
C VAL A 89 -8.20 8.49 -2.32
N LEU A 90 -7.61 7.31 -2.24
CA LEU A 90 -8.31 6.03 -2.10
C LEU A 90 -8.02 5.43 -0.72
N ALA A 91 -8.90 4.57 -0.24
CA ALA A 91 -8.62 3.79 0.96
C ALA A 91 -7.44 2.82 0.74
N ASN A 92 -6.78 2.41 1.82
CA ASN A 92 -5.67 1.45 1.75
C ASN A 92 -6.05 0.19 0.99
N GLY A 93 -5.20 -0.23 0.05
CA GLY A 93 -5.40 -1.42 -0.76
C GLY A 93 -6.47 -1.30 -1.86
N VAL A 94 -7.16 -0.17 -1.95
CA VAL A 94 -8.12 0.06 -3.03
C VAL A 94 -7.39 0.46 -4.30
N VAL A 95 -7.62 -0.30 -5.37
CA VAL A 95 -7.12 -0.03 -6.71
C VAL A 95 -8.21 0.62 -7.53
N GLY A 96 -7.86 1.74 -8.17
CA GLY A 96 -8.72 2.41 -9.14
C GLY A 96 -8.08 2.44 -10.53
N TRP A 97 -8.80 2.95 -11.52
CA TRP A 97 -8.40 2.94 -12.92
C TRP A 97 -8.38 4.33 -13.52
N VAL A 98 -7.28 4.66 -14.20
CA VAL A 98 -7.06 5.93 -14.89
C VAL A 98 -6.79 5.64 -16.37
N PRO A 99 -7.50 6.28 -17.32
CA PRO A 99 -7.25 6.07 -18.74
C PRO A 99 -5.90 6.71 -19.16
N ARG A 100 -5.25 6.16 -20.16
CA ARG A 100 -3.99 6.70 -20.69
C ARG A 100 -4.13 8.10 -21.31
N THR A 101 -5.35 8.47 -21.66
CA THR A 101 -5.70 9.81 -22.19
C THR A 101 -5.90 10.86 -21.09
N ALA A 102 -5.87 10.45 -19.80
CA ALA A 102 -5.95 11.42 -18.70
C ALA A 102 -4.73 12.36 -18.70
N PRO A 103 -4.88 13.59 -18.16
CA PRO A 103 -3.78 14.56 -18.05
C PRO A 103 -2.76 14.11 -16.99
N VAL A 104 -1.98 13.09 -17.33
CA VAL A 104 -0.95 12.48 -16.49
C VAL A 104 0.28 12.11 -17.31
N ARG A 105 1.43 12.14 -16.66
CA ARG A 105 2.71 11.71 -17.25
C ARG A 105 3.28 10.52 -16.51
N LEU A 106 3.59 9.44 -17.22
CA LEU A 106 4.23 8.26 -16.67
C LEU A 106 5.69 8.56 -16.30
N ARG A 107 6.11 8.12 -15.11
CA ARG A 107 7.48 8.22 -14.61
C ARG A 107 7.92 6.89 -14.00
N THR A 108 9.18 6.57 -14.16
CA THR A 108 9.84 5.43 -13.50
C THR A 108 10.57 5.94 -12.25
N VAL A 109 10.52 5.16 -11.19
CA VAL A 109 11.24 5.39 -9.95
C VAL A 109 12.16 4.20 -9.71
N ARG A 110 13.45 4.47 -9.51
CA ARG A 110 14.49 3.44 -9.31
C ARG A 110 14.54 2.89 -7.88
N TYR A 111 13.95 3.63 -6.95
CA TYR A 111 13.96 3.32 -5.53
C TYR A 111 12.70 2.56 -5.11
N ALA A 112 12.87 1.71 -4.08
CA ALA A 112 11.78 1.08 -3.35
C ALA A 112 12.14 0.99 -1.88
N VAL A 113 11.13 1.13 -1.01
CA VAL A 113 11.26 0.96 0.43
C VAL A 113 10.44 -0.26 0.82
N GLU A 114 11.02 -1.13 1.63
CA GLU A 114 10.34 -2.28 2.27
C GLU A 114 10.41 -2.09 3.78
N ALA A 115 9.31 -2.33 4.48
CA ALA A 115 9.27 -2.36 5.94
C ALA A 115 8.72 -3.71 6.39
N ASP A 116 9.55 -4.50 7.06
CA ASP A 116 9.20 -5.74 7.72
C ASP A 116 8.88 -5.44 9.18
N LEU A 117 7.61 -5.58 9.55
CA LEU A 117 7.15 -5.26 10.90
C LEU A 117 7.58 -6.30 11.92
N SER A 118 7.69 -7.58 11.52
CA SER A 118 8.14 -8.64 12.40
C SER A 118 9.60 -8.46 12.81
N GLN A 119 10.45 -8.08 11.86
CA GLN A 119 11.86 -7.78 12.09
C GLN A 119 12.10 -6.32 12.53
N ARG A 120 11.08 -5.46 12.40
CA ARG A 120 11.18 -4.01 12.64
C ARG A 120 12.31 -3.38 11.83
N LEU A 121 12.38 -3.79 10.58
CA LEU A 121 13.47 -3.46 9.67
C LEU A 121 12.94 -2.73 8.44
N LEU A 122 13.53 -1.58 8.14
CA LEU A 122 13.31 -0.84 6.91
C LEU A 122 14.49 -1.06 5.97
N THR A 123 14.20 -1.48 4.75
CA THR A 123 15.17 -1.69 3.67
C THR A 123 14.92 -0.69 2.56
N LEU A 124 15.94 0.09 2.19
CA LEU A 124 15.94 0.88 0.97
C LEU A 124 16.65 0.11 -0.13
N ARG A 125 16.01 0.05 -1.30
CA ARG A 125 16.61 -0.49 -2.53
C ARG A 125 16.71 0.57 -3.61
N GLU A 126 17.73 0.45 -4.45
CA GLU A 126 17.89 1.18 -5.71
C GLU A 126 18.13 0.17 -6.83
N ASP A 127 17.31 0.21 -7.89
CA ASP A 127 17.32 -0.78 -8.99
C ASP A 127 17.35 -2.24 -8.48
N GLY A 128 16.61 -2.54 -7.41
CA GLY A 128 16.54 -3.86 -6.77
C GLY A 128 17.67 -4.18 -5.80
N ARG A 129 18.79 -3.44 -5.82
CA ARG A 129 19.93 -3.66 -4.92
C ARG A 129 19.69 -2.98 -3.59
N VAL A 130 20.06 -3.62 -2.49
CA VAL A 130 19.97 -3.05 -1.14
C VAL A 130 20.97 -1.92 -0.99
N VAL A 131 20.48 -0.72 -0.67
CA VAL A 131 21.29 0.45 -0.31
C VAL A 131 21.60 0.42 1.18
N PHE A 132 20.59 0.19 2.00
CA PHE A 132 20.75 -0.01 3.45
C PHE A 132 19.58 -0.78 4.07
N ARG A 133 19.82 -1.27 5.29
CA ARG A 133 18.80 -1.75 6.22
C ARG A 133 18.94 -1.02 7.54
N ARG A 134 17.82 -0.61 8.14
CA ARG A 134 17.82 0.16 9.41
C ARG A 134 16.64 -0.24 10.27
N ARG A 135 16.86 -0.32 11.58
CA ARG A 135 15.78 -0.55 12.54
C ARG A 135 14.83 0.65 12.58
N VAL A 136 13.55 0.34 12.72
CA VAL A 136 12.46 1.32 12.85
C VAL A 136 11.53 0.90 13.98
N SER A 137 10.93 1.88 14.67
CA SER A 137 9.79 1.60 15.54
C SER A 137 8.53 1.53 14.69
N ILE A 138 7.56 0.76 15.17
CA ILE A 138 6.30 0.48 14.50
C ILE A 138 5.11 0.89 15.38
N GLY A 139 3.91 0.79 14.85
CA GLY A 139 2.67 1.05 15.58
C GLY A 139 2.51 0.14 16.79
N ALA A 140 2.00 0.70 17.89
CA ALA A 140 1.63 -0.06 19.08
C ALA A 140 0.46 -1.01 18.78
N GLN A 141 0.26 -2.02 19.63
CA GLN A 141 -0.77 -3.04 19.43
C GLN A 141 -2.18 -2.47 19.21
N ARG A 142 -2.50 -1.36 19.87
CA ARG A 142 -3.82 -0.68 19.71
C ARG A 142 -3.92 0.17 18.43
N SER A 143 -2.78 0.52 17.84
CA SER A 143 -2.67 1.33 16.62
C SER A 143 -1.58 0.76 15.73
N PRO A 144 -1.72 -0.50 15.24
CA PRO A 144 -0.67 -1.17 14.50
C PRO A 144 -0.40 -0.45 13.18
N THR A 145 0.85 -0.48 12.74
CA THR A 145 1.20 0.03 11.41
C THR A 145 0.43 -0.75 10.34
N PRO A 146 -0.33 -0.06 9.47
CA PRO A 146 -1.05 -0.73 8.38
C PRO A 146 -0.09 -1.41 7.41
N THR A 147 -0.38 -2.65 7.05
CA THR A 147 0.33 -3.39 6.01
C THR A 147 -0.26 -3.10 4.63
N GLY A 148 0.54 -3.27 3.59
CA GLY A 148 0.09 -3.08 2.21
C GLY A 148 1.12 -2.36 1.34
N SER A 149 0.64 -1.91 0.19
CA SER A 149 1.41 -1.16 -0.80
C SER A 149 1.06 0.31 -0.69
N PHE A 150 2.08 1.13 -0.60
CA PHE A 150 1.97 2.58 -0.49
C PHE A 150 3.03 3.23 -1.38
N HIS A 151 3.05 4.55 -1.43
CA HIS A 151 4.13 5.30 -2.07
C HIS A 151 4.36 6.62 -1.35
N VAL A 152 5.53 7.21 -1.54
CA VAL A 152 5.88 8.53 -1.01
C VAL A 152 5.07 9.59 -1.73
N THR A 153 4.27 10.35 -1.00
CA THR A 153 3.43 11.43 -1.53
C THR A 153 4.04 12.80 -1.30
N ASP A 154 4.67 13.00 -0.16
CA ASP A 154 5.23 14.28 0.26
C ASP A 154 6.48 14.10 1.12
N GLN A 155 7.28 15.14 1.16
CA GLN A 155 8.43 15.28 2.05
C GLN A 155 8.38 16.67 2.67
N ILE A 156 8.15 16.72 3.98
CA ILE A 156 7.96 17.97 4.70
C ILE A 156 8.91 18.07 5.88
N SER A 157 9.16 19.29 6.36
CA SER A 157 10.00 19.51 7.54
C SER A 157 9.31 18.97 8.80
N GLY A 158 10.00 18.12 9.56
CA GLY A 158 9.53 17.60 10.84
C GLY A 158 9.88 18.48 12.04
N ARG A 159 10.71 19.50 11.85
CA ARG A 159 11.28 20.32 12.96
C ARG A 159 10.22 20.99 13.81
N LYS A 160 9.18 21.58 13.17
CA LYS A 160 8.08 22.26 13.87
C LYS A 160 7.35 21.33 14.86
N TRP A 161 7.24 20.04 14.53
CA TRP A 161 6.54 19.05 15.34
C TRP A 161 7.48 18.17 16.17
N ARG A 162 8.79 18.46 16.18
CA ARG A 162 9.81 17.66 16.85
C ARG A 162 9.89 16.21 16.35
N LEU A 163 9.55 15.99 15.09
CA LEU A 163 9.52 14.70 14.41
C LEU A 163 10.76 14.45 13.55
N GLY A 164 11.90 15.01 13.94
CA GLY A 164 13.17 14.92 13.22
C GLY A 164 13.31 15.98 12.12
N CYS A 165 14.31 15.82 11.24
CA CYS A 165 14.53 16.77 10.14
C CYS A 165 13.36 16.82 9.18
N CYS A 166 12.75 15.65 8.98
CA CYS A 166 11.93 15.37 7.83
C CYS A 166 10.82 14.38 8.20
N ILE A 167 9.68 14.54 7.53
CA ILE A 167 8.57 13.60 7.54
C ILE A 167 8.39 13.13 6.10
N VAL A 168 8.51 11.84 5.86
CA VAL A 168 8.23 11.19 4.57
C VAL A 168 6.80 10.68 4.63
N VAL A 169 5.89 11.40 3.99
CA VAL A 169 4.46 11.11 4.00
C VAL A 169 4.16 10.03 2.98
N LEU A 170 3.32 9.06 3.36
CA LEU A 170 2.92 7.94 2.53
C LEU A 170 1.46 8.10 2.05
N SER A 171 1.10 7.39 1.00
CA SER A 171 -0.27 7.40 0.47
C SER A 171 -1.31 6.70 1.36
N GLY A 172 -0.87 5.96 2.38
CA GLY A 172 -1.73 5.21 3.27
C GLY A 172 -2.31 6.04 4.41
N ASN A 173 -3.41 5.55 4.99
CA ASN A 173 -4.05 6.07 6.17
C ASN A 173 -3.95 5.07 7.33
N GLN A 174 -3.93 5.57 8.56
CA GLN A 174 -4.03 4.77 9.78
C GLN A 174 -5.51 4.64 10.20
N PRO A 175 -6.13 3.47 10.04
CA PRO A 175 -7.55 3.30 10.36
C PRO A 175 -7.84 3.11 11.86
N ARG A 176 -6.80 2.91 12.69
CA ARG A 176 -6.92 2.65 14.13
C ARG A 176 -6.11 3.67 14.92
N LEU A 177 -6.64 4.87 15.04
CA LEU A 177 -6.00 5.93 15.81
C LEU A 177 -6.40 5.83 17.30
N PRO A 178 -5.52 6.24 18.24
CA PRO A 178 -5.85 6.32 19.65
C PRO A 178 -7.01 7.28 19.91
N ALA A 179 -7.81 7.02 20.96
CA ALA A 179 -8.84 7.94 21.39
C ALA A 179 -8.22 9.32 21.68
N GLY A 180 -8.89 10.40 21.25
CA GLY A 180 -8.42 11.78 21.42
C GLY A 180 -7.27 12.18 20.49
N TRP A 181 -6.92 11.36 19.50
CA TRP A 181 -5.88 11.71 18.54
C TRP A 181 -6.29 12.88 17.65
N SER A 182 -5.42 13.90 17.54
CA SER A 182 -5.64 15.10 16.73
C SER A 182 -4.60 15.29 15.60
N GLY A 183 -3.65 14.35 15.44
CA GLY A 183 -2.53 14.47 14.51
C GLY A 183 -2.83 14.09 13.06
N GLY A 184 -4.11 13.85 12.69
CA GLY A 184 -4.49 13.34 11.37
C GLY A 184 -4.26 11.83 11.25
N ASP A 185 -4.66 11.25 10.13
CA ASP A 185 -4.62 9.81 9.87
C ASP A 185 -3.57 9.39 8.84
N ARG A 186 -2.85 10.33 8.27
CA ARG A 186 -1.88 10.03 7.21
C ARG A 186 -0.68 9.25 7.74
N LEU A 187 -0.40 8.10 7.13
CA LEU A 187 0.76 7.29 7.43
C LEU A 187 2.05 7.99 7.00
N ALA A 188 3.09 7.91 7.81
CA ALA A 188 4.37 8.55 7.52
C ALA A 188 5.56 7.78 8.11
N ILE A 189 6.76 8.12 7.64
CA ILE A 189 8.03 7.77 8.28
C ILE A 189 8.64 9.06 8.80
N HIS A 190 8.88 9.14 10.12
CA HIS A 190 9.41 10.34 10.76
C HIS A 190 10.29 10.02 11.97
N GLY A 191 10.84 11.02 12.63
CA GLY A 191 11.62 10.86 13.86
C GLY A 191 10.73 10.52 15.06
N ARG A 192 11.34 10.01 16.09
CA ARG A 192 10.63 9.74 17.35
C ARG A 192 10.23 11.07 18.01
N PRO A 193 9.02 11.18 18.55
CA PRO A 193 8.59 12.38 19.26
C PRO A 193 9.21 12.50 20.66
N SER A 194 9.76 11.41 21.21
CA SER A 194 10.40 11.40 22.51
C SER A 194 11.86 10.92 22.40
N PRO A 195 12.82 11.62 23.01
CA PRO A 195 14.21 11.18 23.07
C PRO A 195 14.41 9.88 23.87
N ARG A 196 13.43 9.52 24.72
CA ARG A 196 13.46 8.28 25.51
C ARG A 196 13.00 7.04 24.71
N GLU A 197 12.41 7.25 23.53
CA GLU A 197 11.98 6.12 22.69
C GLU A 197 13.21 5.37 22.16
N ILE A 198 13.22 4.07 22.37
CA ILE A 198 14.23 3.16 21.82
C ILE A 198 13.71 2.66 20.46
N PHE A 199 14.50 2.86 19.39
CA PHE A 199 14.13 2.36 18.06
C PHE A 199 14.00 0.84 18.03
N GLY A 200 12.99 0.37 17.33
CA GLY A 200 12.65 -1.04 17.23
C GLY A 200 11.55 -1.48 18.21
N GLY A 201 10.87 -0.54 18.87
CA GLY A 201 9.70 -0.81 19.71
C GLY A 201 8.37 -0.64 18.96
N PRO A 202 7.26 -1.24 19.47
CA PRO A 202 5.90 -0.97 19.02
C PRO A 202 5.33 0.24 19.77
N THR A 203 5.79 1.44 19.43
CA THR A 203 5.61 2.66 20.26
C THR A 203 4.79 3.74 19.60
N SER A 204 4.56 3.68 18.28
CA SER A 204 3.88 4.74 17.54
C SER A 204 2.36 4.56 17.48
N ALA A 205 1.66 5.59 17.01
CA ALA A 205 0.25 5.52 16.65
C ALA A 205 0.03 4.97 15.21
N GLY A 206 1.01 4.23 14.68
CA GLY A 206 0.94 3.58 13.37
C GLY A 206 2.02 4.01 12.39
N CYS A 207 2.60 5.20 12.52
CA CYS A 207 3.72 5.63 11.71
C CYS A 207 4.99 4.81 12.00
N LEU A 208 5.93 4.80 11.06
CA LEU A 208 7.26 4.24 11.28
C LEU A 208 8.17 5.33 11.86
N HIS A 209 8.84 5.06 13.00
CA HIS A 209 9.85 5.97 13.53
C HIS A 209 11.25 5.53 13.10
N ALA A 210 12.00 6.44 12.53
CA ALA A 210 13.34 6.21 12.02
C ALA A 210 14.34 7.21 12.61
N THR A 211 15.63 6.84 12.59
CA THR A 211 16.72 7.72 13.02
C THR A 211 16.86 8.91 12.07
N GLU A 212 17.45 9.98 12.58
CA GLU A 212 17.75 11.20 11.79
C GLU A 212 18.54 10.88 10.51
N GLN A 213 19.55 10.00 10.60
CA GLN A 213 20.32 9.56 9.45
C GLN A 213 19.46 8.86 8.39
N THR A 214 18.55 7.97 8.82
CA THR A 214 17.61 7.27 7.92
C THR A 214 16.67 8.27 7.27
N LEU A 215 16.11 9.21 8.03
CA LEU A 215 15.20 10.22 7.51
C LEU A 215 15.84 11.10 6.45
N ARG A 216 17.09 11.55 6.66
CA ARG A 216 17.85 12.34 5.67
C ARG A 216 18.03 11.59 4.35
N ALA A 217 18.23 10.28 4.41
CA ALA A 217 18.32 9.45 3.21
C ALA A 217 16.96 9.30 2.52
N LEU A 218 15.90 9.00 3.28
CA LEU A 218 14.55 8.84 2.75
C LEU A 218 13.96 10.16 2.19
N ALA A 219 14.30 11.30 2.78
CA ALA A 219 13.86 12.61 2.30
C ALA A 219 14.46 13.03 0.96
N ARG A 220 15.38 12.26 0.41
CA ARG A 220 15.94 12.46 -0.94
C ARG A 220 15.29 11.60 -2.00
N LEU A 221 14.39 10.70 -1.61
CA LEU A 221 13.72 9.80 -2.53
C LEU A 221 12.75 10.57 -3.43
N PRO A 222 12.63 10.22 -4.70
CA PRO A 222 11.61 10.82 -5.57
C PRO A 222 10.20 10.56 -5.04
N LEU A 223 9.31 11.55 -5.18
CA LEU A 223 7.88 11.32 -4.94
C LEU A 223 7.38 10.20 -5.87
N GLY A 224 6.49 9.35 -5.37
CA GLY A 224 6.04 8.15 -6.06
C GLY A 224 6.95 6.94 -5.82
N THR A 225 7.99 7.04 -4.97
CA THR A 225 8.78 5.86 -4.54
C THR A 225 7.84 4.86 -3.87
N PRO A 226 7.75 3.61 -4.36
CA PRO A 226 6.92 2.58 -3.74
C PRO A 226 7.45 2.21 -2.35
N VAL A 227 6.50 1.98 -1.44
CA VAL A 227 6.74 1.55 -0.06
C VAL A 227 5.85 0.35 0.21
N VAL A 228 6.45 -0.82 0.47
CA VAL A 228 5.72 -2.03 0.85
C VAL A 228 5.92 -2.27 2.34
N ILE A 229 4.82 -2.40 3.07
CA ILE A 229 4.83 -2.72 4.50
C ILE A 229 4.18 -4.10 4.65
N HIS A 230 4.92 -5.05 5.15
CA HIS A 230 4.46 -6.42 5.38
C HIS A 230 4.68 -6.85 6.84
N PRO A 231 3.92 -7.87 7.31
CA PRO A 231 4.03 -8.40 8.68
C PRO A 231 5.43 -8.77 9.10
#